data_6cbeafb9a79c4c50b6dab0d9f4172ca6
#
_entry.id   6cbeafb9a79c4c50b6dab0d9f4172ca6
#
_cell.length_a   1.000
_cell.length_b   1.000
_cell.length_c   1.000
_cell.angle_alpha   90.00
_cell.angle_beta   90.00
_cell.angle_gamma   90.00
#
_symmetry.space_group_name_H-M   'P 1'
#
loop_
_entity.id
_entity.type
_entity.pdbx_description
1 polymer ?
#
loop_
_entity_poly.entity_id
_entity_poly.type
_entity_poly.pdbx_seq_one_letter_code
_entity_poly.pdbx_strand_id
1 'polypeptide(L)'
;MYGTIARLQVKPGMEAKLKELEQEYNSAPVPGFVSTYVYRMDANPSEYYLTVVFESKAAYQANASSPEQDARYRQFRALLLADPEWHDGEIVSMSRPEST
;
A
#
# COMPACT_ATOMS: atom_id res chain seq x y z
N MET A 1 2.90 -14.57 5.97
CA MET A 1 2.80 -13.31 5.22
C MET A 1 2.99 -12.13 6.14
N TYR A 2 3.49 -11.05 5.59
CA TYR A 2 3.85 -9.85 6.34
C TYR A 2 3.44 -8.61 5.55
N GLY A 3 3.14 -7.52 6.20
CA GLY A 3 2.78 -6.33 5.48
C GLY A 3 2.62 -5.10 6.36
N THR A 4 1.90 -4.14 5.84
CA THR A 4 1.65 -2.89 6.55
C THR A 4 0.20 -2.45 6.37
N ILE A 5 -0.29 -1.72 7.36
CA ILE A 5 -1.54 -0.97 7.26
C ILE A 5 -1.15 0.49 7.40
N ALA A 6 -1.44 1.29 6.40
CA ALA A 6 -1.04 2.70 6.41
C ALA A 6 -2.26 3.61 6.35
N ARG A 7 -2.25 4.65 7.16
CA ARG A 7 -3.24 5.72 7.10
C ARG A 7 -2.67 6.86 6.25
N LEU A 8 -3.45 7.32 5.27
CA LEU A 8 -3.06 8.34 4.32
C LEU A 8 -4.04 9.51 4.31
N GLN A 9 -3.53 10.71 4.16
CA GLN A 9 -4.33 11.90 3.91
C GLN A 9 -4.00 12.40 2.50
N VAL A 10 -4.93 12.21 1.56
CA VAL A 10 -4.71 12.50 0.15
C VAL A 10 -5.13 13.93 -0.18
N LYS A 11 -4.29 14.63 -0.94
CA LYS A 11 -4.62 15.98 -1.41
C LYS A 11 -5.88 15.97 -2.28
N PRO A 12 -6.73 16.99 -2.18
CA PRO A 12 -7.92 17.08 -3.04
C PRO A 12 -7.55 17.00 -4.52
N GLY A 13 -8.31 16.23 -5.28
CA GLY A 13 -8.11 16.09 -6.71
C GLY A 13 -7.03 15.12 -7.14
N MET A 14 -6.38 14.42 -6.19
CA MET A 14 -5.27 13.50 -6.49
C MET A 14 -5.70 12.04 -6.54
N GLU A 15 -6.98 11.74 -6.42
CA GLU A 15 -7.49 10.36 -6.36
C GLU A 15 -7.15 9.56 -7.62
N ALA A 16 -7.31 10.18 -8.79
CA ALA A 16 -6.99 9.53 -10.07
C ALA A 16 -5.49 9.22 -10.18
N LYS A 17 -4.65 10.13 -9.70
CA LYS A 17 -3.20 9.96 -9.72
C LYS A 17 -2.77 8.84 -8.77
N LEU A 18 -3.41 8.76 -7.61
CA LEU A 18 -3.17 7.68 -6.64
C LEU A 18 -3.47 6.32 -7.25
N LYS A 19 -4.60 6.20 -7.95
CA LYS A 19 -4.99 4.97 -8.62
C LYS A 19 -4.00 4.59 -9.73
N GLU A 20 -3.52 5.58 -10.46
CA GLU A 20 -2.53 5.39 -11.53
C GLU A 20 -1.21 4.83 -10.96
N LEU A 21 -0.73 5.37 -9.84
CA LEU A 21 0.47 4.87 -9.18
C LEU A 21 0.28 3.45 -8.64
N GLU A 22 -0.91 3.15 -8.11
CA GLU A 22 -1.23 1.79 -7.67
C GLU A 22 -1.16 0.80 -8.83
N GLN A 23 -1.69 1.17 -10.00
CA GLN A 23 -1.66 0.32 -11.19
C GLN A 23 -0.24 0.10 -11.68
N GLU A 24 0.62 1.11 -11.63
CA GLU A 24 2.04 0.97 -11.96
C GLU A 24 2.72 -0.01 -11.03
N TYR A 25 2.43 0.06 -9.73
CA TYR A 25 2.98 -0.85 -8.73
C TYR A 25 2.55 -2.29 -9.01
N ASN A 26 1.28 -2.50 -9.35
CA ASN A 26 0.75 -3.83 -9.64
C ASN A 26 1.36 -4.46 -10.89
N SER A 27 1.79 -3.66 -11.85
CA SER A 27 2.41 -4.17 -13.08
C SER A 27 3.93 -4.29 -13.00
N ALA A 28 4.56 -3.75 -11.95
CA ALA A 28 6.00 -3.86 -11.76
C ALA A 28 6.37 -5.21 -11.17
N PRO A 29 7.53 -5.78 -11.56
CA PRO A 29 8.00 -7.03 -10.97
C PRO A 29 8.58 -6.77 -9.57
N VAL A 30 7.74 -6.86 -8.56
CA VAL A 30 8.14 -6.66 -7.16
C VAL A 30 8.22 -8.02 -6.47
N PRO A 31 9.45 -8.51 -6.17
CA PRO A 31 9.61 -9.85 -5.58
C PRO A 31 8.87 -9.97 -4.25
N GLY A 32 8.09 -11.04 -4.12
CA GLY A 32 7.36 -11.36 -2.90
C GLY A 32 6.09 -10.56 -2.66
N PHE A 33 5.73 -9.64 -3.55
CA PHE A 33 4.48 -8.89 -3.43
C PHE A 33 3.28 -9.82 -3.67
N VAL A 34 2.29 -9.74 -2.77
CA VAL A 34 1.07 -10.56 -2.84
C VAL A 34 -0.13 -9.75 -3.25
N SER A 35 -0.45 -8.69 -2.51
CA SER A 35 -1.64 -7.89 -2.78
C SER A 35 -1.60 -6.54 -2.11
N THR A 36 -2.46 -5.64 -2.60
CA THR A 36 -2.71 -4.32 -2.01
C THR A 36 -4.20 -4.06 -2.05
N TYR A 37 -4.75 -3.53 -0.95
CA TYR A 37 -6.09 -2.97 -0.91
C TYR A 37 -6.00 -1.51 -0.52
N VAL A 38 -6.77 -0.67 -1.20
CA VAL A 38 -6.85 0.75 -0.90
C VAL A 38 -8.29 1.07 -0.53
N TYR A 39 -8.50 1.58 0.68
CA TYR A 39 -9.82 1.97 1.18
C TYR A 39 -9.94 3.48 1.22
N ARG A 40 -11.02 4.01 0.69
CA ARG A 40 -11.41 5.40 0.94
C ARG A 40 -12.44 5.39 2.06
N MET A 41 -12.20 6.17 3.12
CA MET A 41 -13.07 6.17 4.28
C MET A 41 -14.36 6.93 4.01
N ASP A 42 -15.49 6.35 4.41
CA ASP A 42 -16.81 6.98 4.26
C ASP A 42 -16.94 8.26 5.07
N ALA A 43 -16.41 8.24 6.29
CA ALA A 43 -16.51 9.39 7.19
C ALA A 43 -15.70 10.60 6.73
N ASN A 44 -14.61 10.36 5.97
CA ASN A 44 -13.74 11.42 5.47
C ASN A 44 -13.14 10.98 4.14
N PRO A 45 -13.68 11.47 3.00
CA PRO A 45 -13.21 11.03 1.67
C PRO A 45 -11.77 11.38 1.33
N SER A 46 -11.11 12.23 2.11
CA SER A 46 -9.69 12.52 1.96
C SER A 46 -8.80 11.56 2.73
N GLU A 47 -9.38 10.75 3.60
CA GLU A 47 -8.66 9.76 4.39
C GLU A 47 -8.75 8.40 3.73
N TYR A 48 -7.58 7.78 3.51
CA TYR A 48 -7.46 6.46 2.91
C TYR A 48 -6.70 5.55 3.85
N TYR A 49 -7.01 4.26 3.79
CA TYR A 49 -6.19 3.22 4.40
C TYR A 49 -5.69 2.31 3.30
N LEU A 50 -4.45 1.92 3.43
CA LEU A 50 -3.74 1.07 2.47
C LEU A 50 -3.27 -0.18 3.20
N THR A 51 -3.54 -1.35 2.63
CA THR A 51 -2.92 -2.59 3.12
C THR A 51 -2.01 -3.13 2.02
N VAL A 52 -0.79 -3.46 2.39
CA VAL A 52 0.19 -4.07 1.47
C VAL A 52 0.63 -5.38 2.06
N VAL A 53 0.58 -6.44 1.27
CA VAL A 53 0.92 -7.79 1.72
C VAL A 53 2.08 -8.34 0.91
N PHE A 54 3.09 -8.86 1.61
CA PHE A 54 4.24 -9.58 1.05
C PHE A 54 4.27 -11.01 1.60
N GLU A 55 4.94 -11.88 0.87
CA GLU A 55 5.10 -13.30 1.26
C GLU A 55 5.79 -13.44 2.60
N SER A 56 6.74 -12.56 2.90
CA SER A 56 7.56 -12.63 4.11
C SER A 56 8.03 -11.26 4.55
N LYS A 57 8.45 -11.16 5.80
CA LYS A 57 9.08 -9.95 6.33
C LYS A 57 10.35 -9.60 5.55
N ALA A 58 11.14 -10.61 5.20
CA ALA A 58 12.38 -10.40 4.43
C ALA A 58 12.09 -9.78 3.06
N ALA A 59 11.06 -10.26 2.36
CA ALA A 59 10.67 -9.69 1.07
C ALA A 59 10.17 -8.27 1.21
N TYR A 60 9.38 -8.00 2.24
CA TYR A 60 8.89 -6.65 2.53
C TYR A 60 10.05 -5.68 2.78
N GLN A 61 11.00 -6.08 3.62
CA GLN A 61 12.15 -5.24 3.97
C GLN A 61 13.09 -5.03 2.78
N ALA A 62 13.30 -6.05 1.95
CA ALA A 62 14.11 -5.94 0.75
C ALA A 62 13.50 -4.92 -0.23
N ASN A 63 12.18 -4.96 -0.41
CA ASN A 63 11.51 -3.96 -1.24
C ASN A 63 11.61 -2.56 -0.64
N ALA A 64 11.39 -2.42 0.66
CA ALA A 64 11.43 -1.13 1.34
C ALA A 64 12.79 -0.43 1.21
N SER A 65 13.87 -1.20 1.10
CA SER A 65 15.22 -0.65 0.94
C SER A 65 15.68 -0.53 -0.52
N SER A 66 14.83 -0.87 -1.49
CA SER A 66 15.24 -0.80 -2.89
C SER A 66 15.18 0.64 -3.43
N PRO A 67 16.10 1.00 -4.36
CA PRO A 67 16.05 2.31 -5.00
C PRO A 67 14.77 2.55 -5.79
N GLU A 68 14.22 1.51 -6.40
CA GLU A 68 12.97 1.57 -7.15
C GLU A 68 11.80 1.94 -6.26
N GLN A 69 11.74 1.38 -5.06
CA GLN A 69 10.71 1.68 -4.08
C GLN A 69 10.85 3.12 -3.56
N ASP A 70 12.06 3.59 -3.36
CA ASP A 70 12.30 4.96 -2.94
C ASP A 70 11.74 5.95 -3.97
N ALA A 71 11.97 5.70 -5.26
CA ALA A 71 11.44 6.53 -6.33
C ALA A 71 9.92 6.51 -6.37
N ARG A 72 9.29 5.33 -6.21
CA ARG A 72 7.83 5.19 -6.14
C ARG A 72 7.26 5.94 -4.94
N TYR A 73 7.91 5.82 -3.80
CA TYR A 73 7.48 6.50 -2.58
C TYR A 73 7.48 8.02 -2.74
N ARG A 74 8.48 8.57 -3.41
CA ARG A 74 8.54 10.02 -3.63
C ARG A 74 7.36 10.52 -4.46
N GLN A 75 6.98 9.79 -5.50
CA GLN A 75 5.80 10.11 -6.31
C GLN A 75 4.54 10.03 -5.48
N PHE A 76 4.41 8.99 -4.70
CA PHE A 76 3.27 8.75 -3.81
C PHE A 76 3.16 9.84 -2.75
N ARG A 77 4.26 10.16 -2.08
CA ARG A 77 4.29 11.18 -1.02
C ARG A 77 3.84 12.55 -1.53
N ALA A 78 4.13 12.88 -2.77
CA ALA A 78 3.73 14.16 -3.37
C ALA A 78 2.20 14.32 -3.45
N LEU A 79 1.44 13.24 -3.39
CA LEU A 79 -0.03 13.26 -3.43
C LEU A 79 -0.65 13.43 -2.05
N LEU A 80 0.15 13.42 -0.99
CA LEU A 80 -0.33 13.40 0.39
C LEU A 80 -0.15 14.74 1.08
N LEU A 81 -1.06 15.04 2.00
CA LEU A 81 -0.99 16.24 2.85
C LEU A 81 0.05 16.11 3.96
N ALA A 82 0.32 14.89 4.38
CA ALA A 82 1.25 14.59 5.48
C ALA A 82 1.88 13.23 5.26
N ASP A 83 2.90 12.91 6.06
CA ASP A 83 3.53 11.59 6.00
C ASP A 83 2.53 10.49 6.33
N PRO A 84 2.59 9.33 5.62
CA PRO A 84 1.76 8.20 5.96
C PRO A 84 2.05 7.70 7.38
N GLU A 85 1.03 7.16 8.03
CA GLU A 85 1.21 6.43 9.29
C GLU A 85 1.32 4.95 8.96
N TRP A 86 2.51 4.38 9.10
CA TRP A 86 2.78 2.98 8.79
C TRP A 86 2.65 2.12 10.03
N HIS A 87 1.95 0.99 9.90
CA HIS A 87 1.81 0.00 10.96
C HIS A 87 2.17 -1.37 10.39
N ASP A 88 3.44 -1.74 10.53
CA ASP A 88 3.96 -3.00 10.01
C ASP A 88 3.61 -4.14 10.93
N GLY A 89 3.30 -5.30 10.36
CA GLY A 89 2.96 -6.47 11.17
C GLY A 89 2.90 -7.77 10.40
N GLU A 90 2.85 -8.85 11.14
CA GLU A 90 2.69 -10.18 10.58
C GLU A 90 1.21 -10.50 10.41
N ILE A 91 0.86 -11.11 9.29
CA ILE A 91 -0.50 -11.60 9.06
C ILE A 91 -0.60 -12.96 9.72
N VAL A 92 -1.37 -13.03 10.79
CA VAL A 92 -1.50 -14.25 11.61
C VAL A 92 -2.68 -15.12 11.19
N SER A 93 -3.60 -14.59 10.41
CA SER A 93 -4.79 -15.33 9.98
C SER A 93 -5.42 -14.68 8.75
N MET A 94 -5.92 -15.51 7.86
CA MET A 94 -6.72 -15.07 6.72
C MET A 94 -7.86 -16.06 6.55
N SER A 95 -9.06 -15.55 6.32
CA SER A 95 -10.25 -16.38 6.10
C SER A 95 -10.95 -15.99 4.82
N ARG A 96 -11.48 -16.98 4.13
CA ARG A 96 -12.34 -16.81 2.95
C ARG A 96 -13.54 -17.72 3.10
N PRO A 97 -14.69 -17.34 2.53
CA PRO A 97 -15.80 -18.28 2.42
C PRO A 97 -15.36 -19.48 1.58
N GLU A 98 -15.84 -20.67 1.94
CA GLU A 98 -15.58 -21.84 1.11
C GLU A 98 -16.22 -21.67 -0.25
N SER A 99 -15.46 -22.01 -1.29
CA SER A 99 -15.96 -22.05 -2.65
C SER A 99 -16.85 -23.28 -2.82
N THR A 100 -18.07 -23.11 -3.27
CA THR A 100 -19.01 -24.21 -3.52
C THR A 100 -19.18 -24.45 -5.00
#